data_04b52cda6bf26506596f714e2826b6fd
#
_entry.id   04b52cda6bf26506596f714e2826b6fd
#
_cell.length_a   1.000
_cell.length_b   1.000
_cell.length_c   1.000
_cell.angle_alpha   90.00
_cell.angle_beta   90.00
_cell.angle_gamma   90.00
#
_symmetry.space_group_name_H-M   'P 1'
#
loop_
_entity.id
_entity.type
_entity.pdbx_description
1 polymer ?
#
loop_
_entity_poly.entity_id
_entity_poly.type
_entity_poly.pdbx_seq_one_letter_code
_entity_poly.pdbx_strand_id
1 'polypeptide(L)'
;MDIGEFLKEWENDSPTISVQTSGSTGEPKRMQVEKSRMRASARMTCDFLGLQPGDTALLCMSLDYIAGKMMVVRARERGLRLITVPPSSRPLRSLVAAGSPSPLSLDFVAMVPLQVYHSLEHPEERALLRQVRHLLIGGGAIDEALEQRLQDFPHAVWSSYGMTETLSHIALRRVNGAGRSH
;
A
#
# COMPACT_ATOMS: atom_id res chain seq x y z
N MET A 1 15.98 -4.38 -3.96
CA MET A 1 15.81 -3.28 -4.95
C MET A 1 15.50 -1.99 -4.20
N ASP A 2 16.23 -0.93 -4.47
CA ASP A 2 15.90 0.40 -3.97
C ASP A 2 15.00 1.17 -4.97
N ILE A 3 14.52 2.36 -4.55
CA ILE A 3 13.58 3.14 -5.39
C ILE A 3 14.26 3.71 -6.65
N GLY A 4 15.54 4.04 -6.59
CA GLY A 4 16.29 4.54 -7.74
C GLY A 4 16.51 3.46 -8.79
N GLU A 5 16.82 2.24 -8.36
CA GLU A 5 16.92 1.06 -9.24
C GLU A 5 15.58 0.77 -9.90
N PHE A 6 14.48 0.78 -9.11
CA PHE A 6 13.14 0.59 -9.67
C PHE A 6 12.78 1.65 -10.70
N LEU A 7 13.06 2.93 -10.43
CA LEU A 7 12.73 4.02 -11.36
C LEU A 7 13.54 3.91 -12.66
N LYS A 8 14.81 3.52 -12.61
CA LYS A 8 15.60 3.24 -13.82
C LYS A 8 14.98 2.13 -14.67
N GLU A 9 14.51 1.05 -14.02
CA GLU A 9 13.83 -0.05 -14.70
C GLU A 9 12.45 0.38 -15.21
N TRP A 10 11.72 1.21 -14.46
CA TRP A 10 10.41 1.72 -14.83
C TRP A 10 10.44 2.69 -16.01
N GLU A 11 11.45 3.57 -16.08
CA GLU A 11 11.57 4.64 -17.06
C GLU A 11 12.32 4.23 -18.34
N ASN A 12 12.91 3.04 -18.40
CA ASN A 12 13.55 2.54 -19.61
C ASN A 12 12.51 2.19 -20.71
N ASP A 13 13.00 2.01 -21.95
CA ASP A 13 12.16 1.75 -23.14
C ASP A 13 11.50 0.36 -23.16
N SER A 14 11.83 -0.55 -22.23
CA SER A 14 11.21 -1.86 -22.16
C SER A 14 9.70 -1.72 -21.88
N PRO A 15 8.81 -2.40 -22.64
CA PRO A 15 7.38 -2.38 -22.37
C PRO A 15 7.00 -3.19 -21.11
N THR A 16 7.93 -4.01 -20.60
CA THR A 16 7.71 -4.89 -19.45
C THR A 16 8.67 -4.61 -18.31
N ILE A 17 8.32 -5.08 -17.14
CA ILE A 17 9.14 -5.05 -15.93
C ILE A 17 9.06 -6.40 -15.20
N SER A 18 10.15 -6.81 -14.60
CA SER A 18 10.18 -8.04 -13.80
C SER A 18 9.53 -7.84 -12.44
N VAL A 19 8.64 -8.75 -12.07
CA VAL A 19 8.05 -8.83 -10.73
C VAL A 19 8.25 -10.23 -10.17
N GLN A 20 8.26 -10.33 -8.84
CA GLN A 20 8.46 -11.57 -8.13
C GLN A 20 7.22 -11.90 -7.30
N THR A 21 6.79 -13.17 -7.31
CA THR A 21 5.73 -13.64 -6.42
C THR A 21 6.26 -13.78 -5.00
N SER A 22 5.38 -13.68 -3.99
CA SER A 22 5.77 -13.81 -2.57
C SER A 22 6.17 -15.23 -2.14
N GLY A 23 5.97 -16.23 -3.03
CA GLY A 23 6.40 -17.62 -2.75
C GLY A 23 5.61 -18.31 -1.63
N SER A 24 4.35 -17.93 -1.39
CA SER A 24 3.51 -18.55 -0.36
C SER A 24 3.33 -20.08 -0.50
N THR A 25 3.62 -20.62 -1.67
CA THR A 25 3.49 -22.06 -2.00
C THR A 25 4.77 -22.69 -2.56
N GLY A 26 5.92 -22.02 -2.51
CA GLY A 26 7.17 -22.52 -3.06
C GLY A 26 8.21 -21.43 -3.31
N GLU A 27 9.19 -21.72 -4.17
CA GLU A 27 10.21 -20.74 -4.55
C GLU A 27 9.57 -19.54 -5.28
N PRO A 28 10.02 -18.30 -4.97
CA PRO A 28 9.54 -17.10 -5.64
C PRO A 28 9.75 -17.18 -7.15
N LYS A 29 8.67 -17.05 -7.90
CA LYS A 29 8.71 -17.05 -9.37
C LYS A 29 8.83 -15.62 -9.89
N ARG A 30 9.71 -15.42 -10.86
CA ARG A 30 9.79 -14.16 -11.61
C ARG A 30 8.88 -14.23 -12.83
N MET A 31 8.18 -13.15 -13.08
CA MET A 31 7.32 -12.99 -14.24
C MET A 31 7.51 -11.59 -14.83
N GLN A 32 7.33 -11.48 -16.16
CA GLN A 32 7.32 -10.20 -16.86
C GLN A 32 5.89 -9.68 -16.89
N VAL A 33 5.71 -8.41 -16.52
CA VAL A 33 4.42 -7.74 -16.59
C VAL A 33 4.51 -6.47 -17.42
N GLU A 34 3.45 -6.15 -18.13
CA GLU A 34 3.39 -4.97 -18.98
C GLU A 34 3.26 -3.70 -18.12
N LYS A 35 4.12 -2.72 -18.35
CA LYS A 35 4.06 -1.41 -17.69
C LYS A 35 2.73 -0.70 -17.95
N SER A 36 2.16 -0.85 -19.15
CA SER A 36 0.86 -0.31 -19.54
C SER A 36 -0.27 -0.81 -18.63
N ARG A 37 -0.28 -2.11 -18.31
CA ARG A 37 -1.27 -2.71 -17.41
C ARG A 37 -1.10 -2.24 -15.97
N MET A 38 0.15 -2.09 -15.51
CA MET A 38 0.43 -1.54 -14.19
C MET A 38 -0.05 -0.08 -14.08
N ARG A 39 0.16 0.74 -15.11
CA ARG A 39 -0.35 2.11 -15.18
C ARG A 39 -1.88 2.16 -15.12
N ALA A 40 -2.54 1.31 -15.91
CA ALA A 40 -4.01 1.23 -15.91
C ALA A 40 -4.55 0.86 -14.51
N SER A 41 -3.98 -0.18 -13.88
CA SER A 41 -4.35 -0.57 -12.51
C SER A 41 -4.11 0.55 -11.48
N ALA A 42 -2.98 1.27 -11.62
CA ALA A 42 -2.68 2.39 -10.73
C ALA A 42 -3.71 3.52 -10.84
N ARG A 43 -4.09 3.90 -12.08
CA ARG A 43 -5.12 4.92 -12.35
C ARG A 43 -6.46 4.50 -11.77
N MET A 44 -6.91 3.27 -12.02
CA MET A 44 -8.18 2.76 -11.47
C MET A 44 -8.22 2.84 -9.94
N THR A 45 -7.12 2.47 -9.26
CA THR A 45 -7.04 2.59 -7.80
C THR A 45 -7.14 4.05 -7.35
N CYS A 46 -6.38 4.93 -7.99
CA CYS A 46 -6.35 6.34 -7.63
C CYS A 46 -7.71 7.01 -7.87
N ASP A 47 -8.38 6.66 -8.98
CA ASP A 47 -9.73 7.17 -9.32
C ASP A 47 -10.76 6.68 -8.30
N PHE A 48 -10.75 5.39 -7.98
CA PHE A 48 -11.66 4.82 -7.00
C PHE A 48 -11.52 5.45 -5.60
N LEU A 49 -10.27 5.68 -5.17
CA LEU A 49 -9.98 6.31 -3.88
C LEU A 49 -10.09 7.85 -3.91
N GLY A 50 -10.30 8.45 -5.07
CA GLY A 50 -10.38 9.91 -5.23
C GLY A 50 -9.07 10.62 -4.91
N LEU A 51 -7.90 9.95 -5.11
CA LEU A 51 -6.59 10.54 -4.86
C LEU A 51 -6.29 11.65 -5.87
N GLN A 52 -5.74 12.76 -5.37
CA GLN A 52 -5.42 13.95 -6.17
C GLN A 52 -3.90 14.15 -6.28
N PRO A 53 -3.43 14.85 -7.31
CA PRO A 53 -2.02 15.30 -7.37
C PRO A 53 -1.64 16.08 -6.11
N GLY A 54 -0.48 15.76 -5.53
CA GLY A 54 0.00 16.35 -4.27
C GLY A 54 -0.44 15.62 -3.01
N ASP A 55 -1.43 14.71 -3.07
CA ASP A 55 -1.77 13.84 -1.94
C ASP A 55 -0.55 13.01 -1.52
N THR A 56 -0.46 12.69 -0.24
CA THR A 56 0.68 11.99 0.34
C THR A 56 0.44 10.48 0.39
N ALA A 57 1.39 9.71 -0.14
CA ALA A 57 1.37 8.25 -0.06
C ALA A 57 2.60 7.73 0.69
N LEU A 58 2.45 6.65 1.47
CA LEU A 58 3.53 6.00 2.20
C LEU A 58 3.94 4.69 1.53
N LEU A 59 5.21 4.59 1.11
CA LEU A 59 5.85 3.34 0.73
C LEU A 59 6.55 2.72 1.95
N CYS A 60 6.01 1.63 2.45
CA CYS A 60 6.54 0.87 3.60
C CYS A 60 6.67 -0.63 3.30
N MET A 61 6.60 -1.00 2.02
CA MET A 61 6.73 -2.38 1.54
C MET A 61 7.94 -2.52 0.62
N SER A 62 8.50 -3.74 0.54
CA SER A 62 9.64 -4.02 -0.34
C SER A 62 9.28 -3.85 -1.82
N LEU A 63 10.18 -3.22 -2.56
CA LEU A 63 10.12 -3.10 -4.03
C LEU A 63 10.49 -4.40 -4.75
N ASP A 64 10.84 -5.46 -4.05
CA ASP A 64 11.03 -6.78 -4.66
C ASP A 64 9.68 -7.40 -5.08
N TYR A 65 8.60 -7.00 -4.41
CA TYR A 65 7.25 -7.50 -4.64
C TYR A 65 6.34 -6.48 -5.33
N ILE A 66 5.31 -6.99 -5.98
CA ILE A 66 4.36 -6.18 -6.76
C ILE A 66 3.69 -5.07 -5.92
N ALA A 67 3.38 -5.34 -4.66
CA ALA A 67 2.69 -4.37 -3.80
C ALA A 67 3.51 -3.09 -3.60
N GLY A 68 4.82 -3.20 -3.31
CA GLY A 68 5.72 -2.05 -3.20
C GLY A 68 5.89 -1.32 -4.54
N LYS A 69 6.11 -2.06 -5.64
CA LYS A 69 6.21 -1.48 -6.98
C LYS A 69 4.97 -0.68 -7.35
N MET A 70 3.78 -1.22 -7.08
CA MET A 70 2.50 -0.54 -7.38
C MET A 70 2.29 0.73 -6.56
N MET A 71 2.87 0.87 -5.37
CA MET A 71 2.85 2.14 -4.63
C MET A 71 3.61 3.23 -5.38
N VAL A 72 4.81 2.92 -5.90
CA VAL A 72 5.59 3.86 -6.70
C VAL A 72 4.87 4.21 -8.01
N VAL A 73 4.30 3.20 -8.69
CA VAL A 73 3.55 3.42 -9.94
C VAL A 73 2.33 4.33 -9.71
N ARG A 74 1.56 4.11 -8.63
CA ARG A 74 0.43 4.99 -8.27
C ARG A 74 0.89 6.42 -8.00
N ALA A 75 1.99 6.58 -7.26
CA ALA A 75 2.54 7.90 -6.98
C ALA A 75 2.96 8.63 -8.27
N ARG A 76 3.61 7.94 -9.20
CA ARG A 76 4.01 8.52 -10.50
C ARG A 76 2.81 8.86 -11.38
N GLU A 77 1.84 7.94 -11.51
CA GLU A 77 0.67 8.14 -12.39
C GLU A 77 -0.28 9.23 -11.88
N ARG A 78 -0.36 9.44 -10.57
CA ARG A 78 -1.26 10.45 -9.97
C ARG A 78 -0.53 11.72 -9.51
N GLY A 79 0.79 11.75 -9.53
CA GLY A 79 1.55 12.88 -8.99
C GLY A 79 1.46 12.99 -7.46
N LEU A 80 1.45 11.84 -6.77
CA LEU A 80 1.42 11.81 -5.31
C LEU A 80 2.81 12.12 -4.73
N ARG A 81 2.83 12.75 -3.58
CA ARG A 81 4.04 12.92 -2.77
C ARG A 81 4.33 11.62 -2.02
N LEU A 82 5.33 10.88 -2.49
CA LEU A 82 5.71 9.59 -1.92
C LEU A 82 6.69 9.78 -0.77
N ILE A 83 6.27 9.38 0.43
CA ILE A 83 7.13 9.21 1.60
C ILE A 83 7.59 7.76 1.63
N THR A 84 8.88 7.54 1.88
CA THR A 84 9.47 6.19 1.93
C THR A 84 10.04 5.90 3.30
N VAL A 85 9.74 4.72 3.82
CA VAL A 85 10.35 4.17 5.03
C VAL A 85 10.84 2.75 4.75
N PRO A 86 11.89 2.28 5.42
CA PRO A 86 12.34 0.90 5.26
C PRO A 86 11.22 -0.10 5.55
N PRO A 87 11.09 -1.17 4.73
CA PRO A 87 10.16 -2.25 5.02
C PRO A 87 10.44 -2.87 6.39
N SER A 88 9.43 -2.91 7.23
CA SER A 88 9.52 -3.51 8.57
C SER A 88 8.15 -3.95 9.06
N SER A 89 8.09 -4.69 10.14
CA SER A 89 6.82 -5.03 10.80
C SER A 89 6.15 -3.82 11.46
N ARG A 90 6.91 -2.74 11.72
CA ARG A 90 6.45 -1.48 12.34
C ARG A 90 6.89 -0.26 11.53
N PRO A 91 6.33 -0.07 10.33
CA PRO A 91 6.81 0.97 9.42
C PRO A 91 6.53 2.40 9.90
N LEU A 92 5.51 2.60 10.74
CA LEU A 92 5.15 3.93 11.25
C LEU A 92 6.10 4.41 12.36
N ARG A 93 6.86 3.52 12.99
CA ARG A 93 7.78 3.84 14.09
C ARG A 93 8.76 4.97 13.74
N SER A 94 9.34 4.92 12.54
CA SER A 94 10.30 5.93 12.09
C SER A 94 9.66 7.30 11.87
N LEU A 95 8.41 7.33 11.43
CA LEU A 95 7.67 8.58 11.23
C LEU A 95 7.28 9.21 12.56
N VAL A 96 6.88 8.41 13.54
CA VAL A 96 6.58 8.86 14.90
C VAL A 96 7.85 9.39 15.60
N ALA A 97 8.95 8.64 15.50
CA ALA A 97 10.23 9.01 16.13
C ALA A 97 10.86 10.28 15.53
N ALA A 98 10.58 10.58 14.26
CA ALA A 98 11.09 11.80 13.61
C ALA A 98 10.47 13.08 14.16
N GLY A 99 9.40 13.00 14.95
CA GLY A 99 8.79 14.14 15.64
C GLY A 99 8.43 15.27 14.69
N SER A 100 7.63 15.00 13.67
CA SER A 100 7.27 16.03 12.69
C SER A 100 6.57 17.19 13.41
N PRO A 101 7.03 18.44 13.26
CA PRO A 101 6.41 19.62 13.89
C PRO A 101 5.02 19.94 13.33
N SER A 102 4.62 19.31 12.24
CA SER A 102 3.27 19.34 11.68
C SER A 102 2.67 17.94 11.67
N PRO A 103 1.36 17.79 11.91
CA PRO A 103 0.71 16.49 11.78
C PRO A 103 0.96 15.98 10.36
N LEU A 104 1.64 14.83 10.26
CA LEU A 104 1.91 14.19 8.99
C LEU A 104 0.57 13.70 8.42
N SER A 105 0.02 14.41 7.44
CA SER A 105 -1.16 13.94 6.73
C SER A 105 -0.73 12.83 5.76
N LEU A 106 -1.26 11.64 5.96
CA LEU A 106 -1.10 10.50 5.07
C LEU A 106 -2.45 10.23 4.37
N ASP A 107 -2.49 10.51 3.07
CA ASP A 107 -3.73 10.30 2.29
C ASP A 107 -3.90 8.85 1.88
N PHE A 108 -2.83 8.16 1.57
CA PHE A 108 -2.86 6.77 1.12
C PHE A 108 -1.71 5.94 1.69
N VAL A 109 -2.06 4.86 2.36
CA VAL A 109 -1.10 3.88 2.89
C VAL A 109 -1.57 2.47 2.54
N ALA A 110 -0.65 1.65 2.03
CA ALA A 110 -0.90 0.22 1.83
C ALA A 110 0.01 -0.60 2.76
N MET A 111 -0.57 -1.55 3.48
CA MET A 111 0.10 -2.39 4.46
C MET A 111 -0.35 -3.85 4.36
N VAL A 112 0.46 -4.76 4.88
CA VAL A 112 0.02 -6.14 5.16
C VAL A 112 -0.63 -6.22 6.55
N PRO A 113 -1.52 -7.22 6.81
CA PRO A 113 -2.21 -7.33 8.11
C PRO A 113 -1.27 -7.31 9.32
N LEU A 114 -0.10 -7.96 9.22
CA LEU A 114 0.89 -7.98 10.30
C LEU A 114 1.43 -6.59 10.65
N GLN A 115 1.68 -5.74 9.66
CA GLN A 115 2.12 -4.36 9.89
C GLN A 115 1.05 -3.54 10.60
N VAL A 116 -0.21 -3.69 10.19
CA VAL A 116 -1.35 -3.02 10.84
C VAL A 116 -1.48 -3.50 12.28
N TYR A 117 -1.41 -4.82 12.49
CA TYR A 117 -1.52 -5.42 13.82
C TYR A 117 -0.48 -4.83 14.79
N HIS A 118 0.80 -4.83 14.38
CA HIS A 118 1.87 -4.28 15.20
C HIS A 118 1.74 -2.77 15.43
N SER A 119 1.33 -2.00 14.43
CA SER A 119 1.11 -0.56 14.59
C SER A 119 -0.03 -0.26 15.57
N LEU A 120 -1.04 -1.12 15.66
CA LEU A 120 -2.14 -0.98 16.61
C LEU A 120 -1.75 -1.26 18.06
N GLU A 121 -0.64 -2.01 18.30
CA GLU A 121 -0.12 -2.29 19.65
C GLU A 121 0.57 -1.07 20.29
N HIS A 122 0.93 -0.05 19.49
CA HIS A 122 1.67 1.11 19.95
C HIS A 122 0.82 2.37 19.84
N PRO A 123 0.51 3.06 20.95
CA PRO A 123 -0.43 4.18 20.97
C PRO A 123 -0.13 5.28 19.95
N GLU A 124 1.13 5.67 19.79
CA GLU A 124 1.54 6.73 18.86
C GLU A 124 1.40 6.31 17.40
N GLU A 125 1.80 5.08 17.06
CA GLU A 125 1.62 4.53 15.70
C GLU A 125 0.14 4.33 15.40
N ARG A 126 -0.66 3.85 16.36
CA ARG A 126 -2.11 3.74 16.26
C ARG A 126 -2.75 5.11 15.99
N ALA A 127 -2.32 6.15 16.72
CA ALA A 127 -2.83 7.51 16.51
C ALA A 127 -2.55 8.02 15.09
N LEU A 128 -1.34 7.79 14.58
CA LEU A 128 -0.98 8.13 13.20
C LEU A 128 -1.77 7.30 12.18
N LEU A 129 -1.90 5.99 12.41
CA LEU A 129 -2.65 5.09 11.51
C LEU A 129 -4.13 5.49 11.39
N ARG A 130 -4.73 5.95 12.48
CA ARG A 130 -6.12 6.44 12.50
C ARG A 130 -6.34 7.72 11.68
N GLN A 131 -5.28 8.48 11.41
CA GLN A 131 -5.34 9.71 10.61
C GLN A 131 -5.18 9.46 9.11
N VAL A 132 -4.83 8.23 8.71
CA VAL A 132 -4.69 7.85 7.30
C VAL A 132 -6.05 7.91 6.61
N ARG A 133 -6.17 8.73 5.55
CA ARG A 133 -7.44 8.90 4.82
C ARG A 133 -7.91 7.62 4.11
N HIS A 134 -6.97 6.88 3.52
CA HIS A 134 -7.22 5.59 2.88
C HIS A 134 -6.16 4.57 3.31
N LEU A 135 -6.52 3.67 4.21
CA LEU A 135 -5.69 2.53 4.59
C LEU A 135 -6.11 1.31 3.76
N LEU A 136 -5.20 0.81 2.93
CA LEU A 136 -5.39 -0.39 2.14
C LEU A 136 -4.65 -1.56 2.77
N ILE A 137 -5.35 -2.62 3.13
CA ILE A 137 -4.76 -3.82 3.74
C ILE A 137 -4.83 -4.96 2.74
N GLY A 138 -3.68 -5.53 2.41
CA GLY A 138 -3.59 -6.61 1.42
C GLY A 138 -2.43 -7.56 1.68
N GLY A 139 -2.27 -8.55 0.81
CA GLY A 139 -1.21 -9.56 0.95
C GLY A 139 -1.48 -10.63 2.00
N GLY A 140 -2.66 -10.65 2.60
CA GLY A 140 -3.12 -11.65 3.56
C GLY A 140 -4.57 -11.39 3.98
N ALA A 141 -5.18 -12.39 4.61
CA ALA A 141 -6.53 -12.25 5.15
C ALA A 141 -6.52 -11.33 6.39
N ILE A 142 -7.56 -10.51 6.51
CA ILE A 142 -7.87 -9.78 7.74
C ILE A 142 -8.73 -10.71 8.58
N ASP A 143 -8.27 -11.09 9.76
CA ASP A 143 -9.05 -11.87 10.70
C ASP A 143 -10.10 -11.01 11.42
N GLU A 144 -11.05 -11.65 12.09
CA GLU A 144 -12.13 -10.97 12.78
C GLU A 144 -11.62 -10.04 13.89
N ALA A 145 -10.58 -10.44 14.61
CA ALA A 145 -10.00 -9.64 15.68
C ALA A 145 -9.41 -8.33 15.16
N LEU A 146 -8.68 -8.39 14.04
CA LEU A 146 -8.15 -7.18 13.38
C LEU A 146 -9.29 -6.33 12.81
N GLU A 147 -10.28 -6.96 12.17
CA GLU A 147 -11.44 -6.25 11.63
C GLU A 147 -12.19 -5.48 12.73
N GLN A 148 -12.42 -6.09 13.90
CA GLN A 148 -13.04 -5.43 15.05
C GLN A 148 -12.24 -4.21 15.53
N ARG A 149 -10.91 -4.31 15.60
CA ARG A 149 -10.02 -3.19 16.00
C ARG A 149 -10.03 -2.01 15.03
N LEU A 150 -10.44 -2.23 13.80
CA LEU A 150 -10.49 -1.21 12.74
C LEU A 150 -11.86 -0.53 12.61
N GLN A 151 -12.92 -1.05 13.29
CA GLN A 151 -14.29 -0.54 13.14
C GLN A 151 -14.44 0.94 13.56
N ASP A 152 -13.69 1.38 14.56
CA ASP A 152 -13.75 2.73 15.11
C ASP A 152 -12.84 3.74 14.38
N PHE A 153 -12.21 3.34 13.26
CA PHE A 153 -11.38 4.24 12.47
C PHE A 153 -12.23 5.31 11.78
N PRO A 154 -11.83 6.60 11.89
CA PRO A 154 -12.64 7.71 11.34
C PRO A 154 -12.61 7.76 9.81
N HIS A 155 -11.59 7.19 9.19
CA HIS A 155 -11.37 7.22 7.75
C HIS A 155 -11.49 5.84 7.11
N ALA A 156 -11.33 5.78 5.79
CA ALA A 156 -11.58 4.58 5.02
C ALA A 156 -10.52 3.50 5.23
N VAL A 157 -10.94 2.33 5.68
CA VAL A 157 -10.13 1.10 5.73
C VAL A 157 -10.64 0.11 4.69
N TRP A 158 -9.75 -0.37 3.84
CA TRP A 158 -10.06 -1.26 2.72
C TRP A 158 -9.32 -2.58 2.87
N SER A 159 -10.01 -3.69 2.72
CA SER A 159 -9.42 -5.00 2.47
C SER A 159 -9.29 -5.20 0.97
N SER A 160 -8.10 -5.55 0.49
CA SER A 160 -7.86 -5.81 -0.91
C SER A 160 -7.72 -7.30 -1.20
N TYR A 161 -8.32 -7.74 -2.30
CA TYR A 161 -8.11 -9.06 -2.85
C TYR A 161 -7.39 -8.94 -4.19
N GLY A 162 -6.27 -9.65 -4.32
CA GLY A 162 -5.45 -9.67 -5.53
C GLY A 162 -4.20 -10.51 -5.35
N MET A 163 -3.48 -10.71 -6.43
CA MET A 163 -2.25 -11.48 -6.47
C MET A 163 -1.26 -10.85 -7.47
N THR A 164 -0.05 -11.38 -7.57
CA THR A 164 0.97 -10.88 -8.50
C THR A 164 0.50 -10.99 -9.95
N GLU A 165 -0.19 -12.07 -10.29
CA GLU A 165 -0.72 -12.35 -11.63
C GLU A 165 -1.80 -11.36 -12.06
N THR A 166 -2.50 -10.77 -11.12
CA THR A 166 -3.48 -9.68 -11.36
C THR A 166 -2.85 -8.28 -11.27
N LEU A 167 -1.53 -8.19 -11.06
CA LEU A 167 -0.70 -6.99 -10.88
C LEU A 167 -0.96 -6.23 -9.57
N SER A 168 -2.17 -6.30 -9.07
CA SER A 168 -2.64 -5.60 -7.88
C SER A 168 -3.96 -6.23 -7.45
N HIS A 169 -4.70 -5.49 -6.62
CA HIS A 169 -6.04 -5.90 -6.23
C HIS A 169 -7.01 -5.80 -7.42
N ILE A 170 -7.92 -6.74 -7.45
CA ILE A 170 -9.06 -6.78 -8.38
C ILE A 170 -10.38 -6.47 -7.66
N ALA A 171 -10.37 -6.49 -6.34
CA ALA A 171 -11.51 -6.12 -5.51
C ALA A 171 -11.06 -5.39 -4.25
N LEU A 172 -11.90 -4.47 -3.81
CA LEU A 172 -11.75 -3.73 -2.54
C LEU A 172 -13.05 -3.87 -1.75
N ARG A 173 -12.93 -4.32 -0.50
CA ARG A 173 -14.03 -4.38 0.45
C ARG A 173 -13.79 -3.34 1.54
N ARG A 174 -14.79 -2.51 1.82
CA ARG A 174 -14.76 -1.62 2.96
C ARG A 174 -14.77 -2.43 4.26
N VAL A 175 -13.82 -2.19 5.16
CA VAL A 175 -13.70 -2.90 6.43
C VAL A 175 -14.52 -2.22 7.51
N ASN A 176 -14.54 -0.89 7.55
CA ASN A 176 -15.18 -0.08 8.58
C ASN A 176 -16.28 0.82 8.03
N GLY A 177 -17.19 1.29 8.90
CA GLY A 177 -18.28 2.22 8.55
C GLY A 177 -19.55 1.54 8.04
N ALA A 178 -20.65 2.31 7.94
CA ALA A 178 -21.93 1.86 7.41
C ALA A 178 -21.83 1.69 5.89
N GLY A 179 -21.86 0.50 5.39
CA GLY A 179 -21.78 0.17 3.97
C GLY A 179 -21.06 -1.14 3.68
N ARG A 180 -21.18 -2.11 4.57
CA ARG A 180 -20.75 -3.49 4.31
C ARG A 180 -21.59 -4.07 3.17
N SER A 181 -21.06 -4.08 1.94
CA SER A 181 -21.56 -5.01 0.93
C SER A 181 -21.04 -6.41 1.28
N HIS A 182 -21.92 -7.30 1.61
CA HIS A 182 -21.67 -8.73 1.73
C HIS A 182 -21.37 -9.34 0.38
#